data_fd0cd4c265b33a119f78dcb7741da11c
#
_entry.id   fd0cd4c265b33a119f78dcb7741da11c
#
_cell.length_a   1.000
_cell.length_b   1.000
_cell.length_c   1.000
_cell.angle_alpha   90.00
_cell.angle_beta   90.00
_cell.angle_gamma   90.00
#
_symmetry.space_group_name_H-M   'P 1'
#
loop_
_entity.id
_entity.type
_entity.pdbx_description
1 polymer ?
#
loop_
_entity_poly.entity_id
_entity_poly.type
_entity_poly.pdbx_seq_one_letter_code
_entity_poly.pdbx_strand_id
1 'polypeptide(L)'
;MQKYVIALYIRLSIEDYKYDSLSIENQSLVLHEYAASMPEALNAEIMEFIDNGYSGTNFERPQVQKLIELVRANQIDCIIVKDFSRFGRNSIETGYFIERVFPLFHTRFISISDDFDSAKFKGDTGGMDVAFKYLISEYYSRDMSIKTKSAKYAKMQRGEYQSKICPYGYRKSADGRMEPDPEAAAIVQLIFSLSAGGMNAAAITRELFRRGIPTPGEYKAAHGNHTHDISRTHGIWSTSTILRILADERYTGVYVIGKRAVLEVGGTRSRLKDRKSWYIIPDHHPAIVEKSVFDTVQASQLRFSLPNKKKRDYPLKGKAFCGCCGHALSRTMNKTSYYYCRHSEADEESRCHKMRLNATELEQAVFLTLKKQMEAAAPLAPDGTLRIDNSVPERAEYEQQIEALQDGKRTLYERYLMGEIDLNTYKAEKAACDELLLKTKNAYAAVMAQAKQKQDEQARQDSRKEASKAIFDADTLTTELADLLIDRVLVYPDKRMEIAYKIQDIFD
;
A
#
# COMPACT_ATOMS: atom_id res chain seq x y z
N MET A 1 -37.16 5.01 -18.23
CA MET A 1 -36.57 6.17 -17.52
C MET A 1 -35.35 5.69 -16.77
N GLN A 2 -34.21 6.33 -16.99
CA GLN A 2 -32.98 5.98 -16.28
C GLN A 2 -33.19 6.26 -14.78
N LYS A 3 -32.91 5.28 -13.91
CA LYS A 3 -33.05 5.47 -12.48
C LYS A 3 -32.07 6.53 -12.00
N TYR A 4 -32.52 7.38 -11.09
CA TYR A 4 -31.66 8.37 -10.45
C TYR A 4 -30.72 7.66 -9.48
N VAL A 5 -29.40 7.77 -9.67
CA VAL A 5 -28.39 7.04 -8.88
C VAL A 5 -27.75 7.97 -7.86
N ILE A 6 -27.92 7.65 -6.59
CA ILE A 6 -27.34 8.40 -5.46
C ILE A 6 -26.15 7.62 -4.90
N ALA A 7 -24.98 8.23 -4.92
CA ALA A 7 -23.77 7.69 -4.29
C ALA A 7 -23.57 8.28 -2.89
N LEU A 8 -23.55 7.45 -1.87
CA LEU A 8 -23.21 7.82 -0.50
C LEU A 8 -21.73 7.55 -0.27
N TYR A 9 -20.94 8.60 -0.04
CA TYR A 9 -19.52 8.43 0.19
C TYR A 9 -19.14 8.62 1.67
N ILE A 10 -18.49 7.60 2.23
CA ILE A 10 -18.14 7.50 3.65
C ILE A 10 -16.63 7.30 3.78
N ARG A 11 -15.99 8.02 4.71
CA ARG A 11 -14.57 7.87 4.97
C ARG A 11 -14.24 7.94 6.46
N LEU A 12 -13.40 6.99 6.91
CA LEU A 12 -12.76 7.06 8.22
C LEU A 12 -11.23 7.15 8.09
N SER A 13 -10.62 7.94 8.97
CA SER A 13 -9.16 8.03 9.05
C SER A 13 -8.56 6.86 9.83
N ILE A 14 -7.25 6.60 9.64
CA ILE A 14 -6.49 5.56 10.35
C ILE A 14 -6.56 5.75 11.88
N GLU A 15 -6.69 6.98 12.36
CA GLU A 15 -6.75 7.31 13.78
C GLU A 15 -8.09 6.92 14.39
N ASP A 16 -9.17 7.03 13.63
CA ASP A 16 -10.54 6.68 14.04
C ASP A 16 -10.79 5.15 13.95
N TYR A 17 -9.98 4.42 13.16
CA TYR A 17 -10.11 2.97 12.92
C TYR A 17 -10.05 2.11 14.21
N LYS A 18 -9.39 2.58 15.27
CA LYS A 18 -9.26 1.82 16.53
C LYS A 18 -10.44 1.94 17.46
N TYR A 19 -11.36 2.86 17.21
CA TYR A 19 -12.42 3.18 18.17
C TYR A 19 -13.85 3.00 17.68
N ASP A 20 -14.13 2.90 16.33
CA ASP A 20 -15.51 2.98 15.89
C ASP A 20 -15.87 2.24 14.59
N SER A 21 -16.30 0.99 14.69
CA SER A 21 -17.30 0.42 13.75
C SER A 21 -18.60 1.26 13.78
N LEU A 22 -18.96 1.80 14.95
CA LEU A 22 -20.09 2.71 15.17
C LEU A 22 -19.98 4.02 14.34
N SER A 23 -18.79 4.49 13.98
CA SER A 23 -18.65 5.73 13.23
C SER A 23 -18.97 5.61 11.73
N ILE A 24 -18.72 4.45 11.10
CA ILE A 24 -19.15 4.16 9.72
C ILE A 24 -20.67 4.01 9.70
N GLU A 25 -21.23 3.20 10.59
CA GLU A 25 -22.66 2.95 10.71
C GLU A 25 -23.43 4.25 10.95
N ASN A 26 -22.97 5.10 11.85
CA ASN A 26 -23.56 6.43 12.08
C ASN A 26 -23.48 7.36 10.87
N GLN A 27 -22.36 7.35 10.12
CA GLN A 27 -22.29 8.14 8.90
C GLN A 27 -23.23 7.58 7.82
N SER A 28 -23.28 6.26 7.63
CA SER A 28 -24.17 5.59 6.69
C SER A 28 -25.63 5.93 7.02
N LEU A 29 -26.03 5.80 8.29
CA LEU A 29 -27.40 6.11 8.74
C LEU A 29 -27.81 7.55 8.38
N VAL A 30 -26.98 8.53 8.73
CA VAL A 30 -27.26 9.96 8.45
C VAL A 30 -27.37 10.22 6.93
N LEU A 31 -26.49 9.60 6.13
CA LEU A 31 -26.54 9.77 4.67
C LEU A 31 -27.78 9.12 4.07
N HIS A 32 -28.19 7.94 4.54
CA HIS A 32 -29.42 7.27 4.11
C HIS A 32 -30.67 8.03 4.50
N GLU A 33 -30.75 8.56 5.74
CA GLU A 33 -31.86 9.40 6.19
C GLU A 33 -32.01 10.66 5.31
N TYR A 34 -30.88 11.30 5.01
CA TYR A 34 -30.90 12.47 4.13
C TYR A 34 -31.32 12.10 2.71
N ALA A 35 -30.75 11.03 2.13
CA ALA A 35 -31.11 10.54 0.80
C ALA A 35 -32.61 10.20 0.72
N ALA A 36 -33.17 9.54 1.75
CA ALA A 36 -34.59 9.20 1.83
C ALA A 36 -35.51 10.44 1.91
N SER A 37 -35.01 11.57 2.42
CA SER A 37 -35.76 12.83 2.49
C SER A 37 -35.79 13.62 1.17
N MET A 38 -35.00 13.20 0.18
CA MET A 38 -34.95 13.89 -1.12
C MET A 38 -36.16 13.56 -2.00
N PRO A 39 -36.65 14.50 -2.80
CA PRO A 39 -37.77 14.23 -3.74
C PRO A 39 -37.46 13.10 -4.73
N GLU A 40 -36.18 12.93 -5.11
CA GLU A 40 -35.70 11.94 -6.06
C GLU A 40 -35.64 10.52 -5.45
N ALA A 41 -35.75 10.38 -4.11
CA ALA A 41 -35.61 9.13 -3.39
C ALA A 41 -36.59 8.03 -3.82
N LEU A 42 -37.79 8.41 -4.26
CA LEU A 42 -38.87 7.47 -4.66
C LEU A 42 -38.43 6.53 -5.79
N ASN A 43 -37.54 6.97 -6.69
CA ASN A 43 -37.05 6.20 -7.82
C ASN A 43 -35.48 6.14 -7.87
N ALA A 44 -34.81 6.38 -6.76
CA ALA A 44 -33.37 6.40 -6.72
C ALA A 44 -32.77 5.02 -6.38
N GLU A 45 -31.66 4.71 -7.02
CA GLU A 45 -30.76 3.63 -6.61
C GLU A 45 -29.67 4.21 -5.70
N ILE A 46 -29.48 3.61 -4.53
CA ILE A 46 -28.47 4.07 -3.57
C ILE A 46 -27.26 3.15 -3.64
N MET A 47 -26.08 3.72 -3.85
CA MET A 47 -24.80 3.02 -3.84
C MET A 47 -23.91 3.58 -2.74
N GLU A 48 -23.30 2.70 -1.92
CA GLU A 48 -22.36 3.12 -0.89
C GLU A 48 -20.90 2.91 -1.33
N PHE A 49 -20.05 3.91 -1.03
CA PHE A 49 -18.63 3.91 -1.26
C PHE A 49 -17.91 4.20 0.04
N ILE A 50 -17.21 3.20 0.59
CA ILE A 50 -16.60 3.28 1.93
C ILE A 50 -15.09 3.12 1.83
N ASP A 51 -14.34 4.20 2.13
CA ASP A 51 -12.88 4.19 2.28
C ASP A 51 -12.53 4.19 3.78
N ASN A 52 -12.30 3.00 4.35
CA ASN A 52 -11.95 2.83 5.74
C ASN A 52 -10.43 2.77 5.93
N GLY A 53 -9.90 3.58 6.86
CA GLY A 53 -8.46 3.63 7.15
C GLY A 53 -7.64 4.49 6.17
N TYR A 54 -8.28 5.33 5.36
CA TYR A 54 -7.61 6.20 4.39
C TYR A 54 -7.60 7.66 4.81
N SER A 55 -6.50 8.36 4.50
CA SER A 55 -6.41 9.81 4.67
C SER A 55 -7.24 10.55 3.62
N GLY A 56 -7.83 11.68 4.01
CA GLY A 56 -8.53 12.58 3.08
C GLY A 56 -7.64 13.52 2.26
N THR A 57 -6.32 13.39 2.36
CA THR A 57 -5.35 14.35 1.80
C THR A 57 -5.08 14.17 0.30
N ASN A 58 -5.43 13.02 -0.29
CA ASN A 58 -5.37 12.76 -1.71
C ASN A 58 -6.59 11.95 -2.17
N PHE A 59 -6.76 11.81 -3.47
CA PHE A 59 -7.83 11.02 -4.09
C PHE A 59 -7.36 9.64 -4.58
N GLU A 60 -6.23 9.12 -4.12
CA GLU A 60 -5.70 7.78 -4.46
C GLU A 60 -6.38 6.64 -3.67
N ARG A 61 -7.59 6.84 -3.19
CA ARG A 61 -8.36 5.88 -2.41
C ARG A 61 -9.23 5.02 -3.32
N PRO A 62 -9.34 3.70 -3.08
CA PRO A 62 -10.01 2.78 -4.00
C PRO A 62 -11.46 3.12 -4.30
N GLN A 63 -12.25 3.45 -3.25
CA GLN A 63 -13.68 3.68 -3.44
C GLN A 63 -13.97 5.07 -4.02
N VAL A 64 -13.20 6.10 -3.67
CA VAL A 64 -13.36 7.41 -4.33
C VAL A 64 -12.94 7.37 -5.79
N GLN A 65 -11.92 6.60 -6.16
CA GLN A 65 -11.53 6.40 -7.56
C GLN A 65 -12.64 5.72 -8.35
N LYS A 66 -13.20 4.63 -7.81
CA LYS A 66 -14.36 3.95 -8.40
C LYS A 66 -15.56 4.87 -8.56
N LEU A 67 -15.85 5.70 -7.54
CA LEU A 67 -16.90 6.70 -7.60
C LEU A 67 -16.67 7.70 -8.75
N ILE A 68 -15.46 8.22 -8.89
CA ILE A 68 -15.09 9.16 -9.95
C ILE A 68 -15.19 8.51 -11.33
N GLU A 69 -14.79 7.24 -11.48
CA GLU A 69 -14.96 6.49 -12.74
C GLU A 69 -16.43 6.35 -13.13
N LEU A 70 -17.30 6.02 -12.18
CA LEU A 70 -18.75 5.93 -12.41
C LEU A 70 -19.37 7.29 -12.74
N VAL A 71 -18.91 8.37 -12.14
CA VAL A 71 -19.31 9.74 -12.51
C VAL A 71 -18.92 10.03 -13.95
N ARG A 72 -17.69 9.73 -14.36
CA ARG A 72 -17.23 9.91 -15.75
C ARG A 72 -17.99 9.05 -16.76
N ALA A 73 -18.52 7.93 -16.32
CA ALA A 73 -19.37 7.06 -17.12
C ALA A 73 -20.86 7.51 -17.14
N ASN A 74 -21.21 8.67 -16.55
CA ASN A 74 -22.58 9.16 -16.36
C ASN A 74 -23.51 8.15 -15.65
N GLN A 75 -22.97 7.41 -14.68
CA GLN A 75 -23.72 6.40 -13.91
C GLN A 75 -24.08 6.89 -12.50
N ILE A 76 -23.69 8.09 -12.12
CA ILE A 76 -24.01 8.71 -10.82
C ILE A 76 -24.64 10.09 -11.05
N ASP A 77 -25.86 10.28 -10.56
CA ASP A 77 -26.58 11.55 -10.67
C ASP A 77 -26.35 12.46 -9.46
N CYS A 78 -26.12 11.87 -8.27
CA CYS A 78 -25.92 12.62 -7.04
C CYS A 78 -24.89 11.97 -6.15
N ILE A 79 -24.00 12.78 -5.55
CA ILE A 79 -23.05 12.35 -4.52
C ILE A 79 -23.44 13.05 -3.21
N ILE A 80 -23.58 12.28 -2.13
CA ILE A 80 -23.87 12.81 -0.80
C ILE A 80 -22.74 12.43 0.14
N VAL A 81 -22.23 13.43 0.87
CA VAL A 81 -21.20 13.26 1.91
C VAL A 81 -21.65 13.92 3.21
N LYS A 82 -21.12 13.46 4.33
CA LYS A 82 -21.42 14.08 5.62
C LYS A 82 -20.90 15.50 5.69
N ASP A 83 -19.63 15.69 5.34
CA ASP A 83 -18.94 16.99 5.28
C ASP A 83 -17.83 16.95 4.21
N PHE A 84 -17.37 18.13 3.76
CA PHE A 84 -16.32 18.23 2.76
C PHE A 84 -15.05 17.48 3.12
N SER A 85 -14.71 17.41 4.42
CA SER A 85 -13.48 16.74 4.87
C SER A 85 -13.52 15.23 4.65
N ARG A 86 -14.74 14.64 4.55
CA ARG A 86 -14.92 13.22 4.20
C ARG A 86 -14.63 12.98 2.73
N PHE A 87 -15.05 13.88 1.86
CA PHE A 87 -14.74 13.77 0.43
C PHE A 87 -13.26 14.06 0.16
N GLY A 88 -12.72 15.18 0.63
CA GLY A 88 -11.31 15.52 0.47
C GLY A 88 -10.87 16.66 1.39
N ARG A 89 -9.62 16.58 1.85
CA ARG A 89 -8.96 17.64 2.64
C ARG A 89 -8.03 18.52 1.81
N ASN A 90 -7.76 18.13 0.56
CA ASN A 90 -7.02 18.94 -0.41
C ASN A 90 -8.02 19.86 -1.11
N SER A 91 -7.98 21.14 -0.79
CA SER A 91 -8.89 22.17 -1.31
C SER A 91 -8.86 22.28 -2.83
N ILE A 92 -7.67 22.17 -3.42
CA ILE A 92 -7.47 22.28 -4.87
C ILE A 92 -8.12 21.11 -5.62
N GLU A 93 -7.83 19.88 -5.21
CA GLU A 93 -8.39 18.68 -5.86
C GLU A 93 -9.89 18.57 -5.61
N THR A 94 -10.35 18.81 -4.38
CA THR A 94 -11.78 18.78 -4.03
C THR A 94 -12.55 19.84 -4.81
N GLY A 95 -12.04 21.07 -4.87
CA GLY A 95 -12.62 22.16 -5.68
C GLY A 95 -12.67 21.81 -7.15
N TYR A 96 -11.59 21.24 -7.71
CA TYR A 96 -11.56 20.81 -9.10
C TYR A 96 -12.68 19.80 -9.43
N PHE A 97 -12.92 18.81 -8.55
CA PHE A 97 -14.00 17.86 -8.76
C PHE A 97 -15.38 18.52 -8.68
N ILE A 98 -15.62 19.35 -7.67
CA ILE A 98 -16.96 19.95 -7.44
C ILE A 98 -17.26 21.06 -8.45
N GLU A 99 -16.28 21.87 -8.84
CA GLU A 99 -16.50 23.03 -9.74
C GLU A 99 -16.33 22.69 -11.21
N ARG A 100 -15.57 21.64 -11.56
CA ARG A 100 -15.24 21.31 -12.94
C ARG A 100 -15.76 19.94 -13.36
N VAL A 101 -15.41 18.88 -12.59
CA VAL A 101 -15.72 17.51 -13.02
C VAL A 101 -17.20 17.19 -12.85
N PHE A 102 -17.76 17.36 -11.66
CA PHE A 102 -19.16 16.99 -11.41
C PHE A 102 -20.17 17.78 -12.27
N PRO A 103 -20.01 19.10 -12.45
CA PRO A 103 -20.89 19.83 -13.37
C PRO A 103 -20.79 19.37 -14.84
N LEU A 104 -19.61 18.96 -15.30
CA LEU A 104 -19.41 18.44 -16.66
C LEU A 104 -20.22 17.15 -16.93
N PHE A 105 -20.37 16.32 -15.90
CA PHE A 105 -21.14 15.07 -15.96
C PHE A 105 -22.55 15.20 -15.34
N HIS A 106 -23.03 16.43 -15.11
CA HIS A 106 -24.35 16.73 -14.52
C HIS A 106 -24.59 16.06 -13.17
N THR A 107 -23.53 15.72 -12.44
CA THR A 107 -23.60 15.09 -11.13
C THR A 107 -23.79 16.14 -10.04
N ARG A 108 -24.89 16.03 -9.26
CA ARG A 108 -25.16 16.88 -8.09
C ARG A 108 -24.26 16.47 -6.92
N PHE A 109 -23.70 17.42 -6.20
CA PHE A 109 -22.89 17.16 -5.01
C PHE A 109 -23.50 17.84 -3.78
N ILE A 110 -23.71 17.08 -2.70
CA ILE A 110 -24.32 17.54 -1.46
C ILE A 110 -23.37 17.22 -0.27
N SER A 111 -23.11 18.22 0.56
CA SER A 111 -22.44 18.08 1.85
C SER A 111 -23.39 18.49 2.97
N ILE A 112 -23.81 17.52 3.80
CA ILE A 112 -24.91 17.72 4.77
C ILE A 112 -24.50 18.72 5.87
N SER A 113 -23.39 18.48 6.55
CA SER A 113 -22.95 19.31 7.68
C SER A 113 -22.48 20.69 7.27
N ASP A 114 -22.12 20.87 6.00
CA ASP A 114 -21.68 22.15 5.45
C ASP A 114 -22.84 22.96 4.82
N ASP A 115 -24.07 22.39 4.85
CA ASP A 115 -25.27 22.95 4.21
C ASP A 115 -25.03 23.33 2.73
N PHE A 116 -24.28 22.48 2.04
CA PHE A 116 -23.91 22.71 0.64
C PHE A 116 -24.64 21.77 -0.29
N ASP A 117 -25.22 22.33 -1.36
CA ASP A 117 -25.91 21.61 -2.43
C ASP A 117 -25.61 22.30 -3.77
N SER A 118 -24.86 21.63 -4.63
CA SER A 118 -24.45 22.20 -5.93
C SER A 118 -25.61 22.59 -6.84
N ALA A 119 -26.80 22.01 -6.66
CA ALA A 119 -27.99 22.37 -7.45
C ALA A 119 -28.55 23.74 -7.07
N LYS A 120 -28.32 24.22 -5.85
CA LYS A 120 -28.76 25.55 -5.39
C LYS A 120 -27.87 26.69 -5.91
N PHE A 121 -26.65 26.35 -6.39
CA PHE A 121 -25.66 27.32 -6.87
C PHE A 121 -25.51 27.34 -8.38
N LYS A 122 -26.62 27.35 -9.13
CA LYS A 122 -26.61 27.53 -10.57
C LYS A 122 -26.39 29.02 -10.90
N GLY A 123 -25.12 29.45 -10.94
CA GLY A 123 -24.73 30.82 -11.29
C GLY A 123 -23.41 31.27 -10.67
N ASP A 124 -22.82 32.34 -11.16
CA ASP A 124 -21.45 32.84 -10.94
C ASP A 124 -21.02 33.15 -9.47
N THR A 125 -21.92 33.10 -8.51
CA THR A 125 -21.64 33.45 -7.11
C THR A 125 -21.32 32.25 -6.19
N GLY A 126 -21.63 31.02 -6.60
CA GLY A 126 -21.40 29.79 -5.80
C GLY A 126 -19.93 29.44 -5.63
N GLY A 127 -19.09 29.79 -6.59
CA GLY A 127 -17.65 29.46 -6.57
C GLY A 127 -16.88 30.16 -5.47
N MET A 128 -17.23 31.38 -5.09
CA MET A 128 -16.51 32.16 -4.10
C MET A 128 -16.76 31.65 -2.66
N ASP A 129 -17.97 31.27 -2.31
CA ASP A 129 -18.31 30.69 -1.01
C ASP A 129 -17.69 29.30 -0.82
N VAL A 130 -17.66 28.51 -1.88
CA VAL A 130 -17.02 27.19 -1.88
C VAL A 130 -15.50 27.32 -1.72
N ALA A 131 -14.86 28.24 -2.47
CA ALA A 131 -13.44 28.54 -2.36
C ALA A 131 -13.08 29.05 -0.95
N PHE A 132 -13.94 29.86 -0.34
CA PHE A 132 -13.72 30.37 1.04
C PHE A 132 -13.85 29.25 2.08
N LYS A 133 -14.84 28.36 1.96
CA LYS A 133 -14.98 27.16 2.81
C LYS A 133 -13.78 26.22 2.67
N TYR A 134 -13.20 26.04 1.48
CA TYR A 134 -11.99 25.28 1.26
C TYR A 134 -10.76 25.92 1.92
N LEU A 135 -10.58 27.22 1.78
CA LEU A 135 -9.49 27.96 2.42
C LEU A 135 -9.55 27.83 3.95
N ILE A 136 -10.76 27.90 4.52
CA ILE A 136 -10.97 27.69 5.96
C ILE A 136 -10.60 26.25 6.35
N SER A 137 -11.03 25.24 5.60
CA SER A 137 -10.73 23.84 5.88
C SER A 137 -9.24 23.54 5.78
N GLU A 138 -8.54 24.11 4.79
CA GLU A 138 -7.08 24.00 4.67
C GLU A 138 -6.37 24.70 5.82
N TYR A 139 -6.82 25.89 6.21
CA TYR A 139 -6.31 26.62 7.36
C TYR A 139 -6.47 25.81 8.65
N TYR A 140 -7.65 25.23 8.89
CA TYR A 140 -7.89 24.33 10.04
C TYR A 140 -6.95 23.13 10.05
N SER A 141 -6.73 22.50 8.90
CA SER A 141 -5.83 21.35 8.80
C SER A 141 -4.38 21.73 9.12
N ARG A 142 -3.94 22.91 8.67
CA ARG A 142 -2.60 23.46 8.99
C ARG A 142 -2.49 23.84 10.46
N ASP A 143 -3.47 24.55 11.01
CA ASP A 143 -3.52 24.96 12.41
C ASP A 143 -3.54 23.74 13.34
N MET A 144 -4.36 22.74 13.06
CA MET A 144 -4.40 21.48 13.81
C MET A 144 -3.05 20.74 13.76
N SER A 145 -2.40 20.71 12.60
CA SER A 145 -1.06 20.14 12.46
C SER A 145 -0.02 20.87 13.31
N ILE A 146 -0.08 22.21 13.35
CA ILE A 146 0.83 23.05 14.17
C ILE A 146 0.56 22.79 15.65
N LYS A 147 -0.70 22.82 16.09
CA LYS A 147 -1.11 22.57 17.48
C LYS A 147 -0.71 21.18 17.95
N THR A 148 -0.97 20.14 17.14
CA THR A 148 -0.59 18.76 17.45
C THR A 148 0.94 18.62 17.57
N LYS A 149 1.71 19.24 16.67
CA LYS A 149 3.17 19.25 16.75
C LYS A 149 3.65 19.97 18.01
N SER A 150 3.10 21.14 18.32
CA SER A 150 3.43 21.91 19.52
C SER A 150 3.13 21.12 20.80
N ALA A 151 1.95 20.53 20.91
CA ALA A 151 1.57 19.67 22.04
C ALA A 151 2.52 18.47 22.17
N LYS A 152 2.89 17.85 21.03
CA LYS A 152 3.86 16.74 21.02
C LYS A 152 5.23 17.19 21.51
N TYR A 153 5.72 18.36 21.10
CA TYR A 153 7.00 18.91 21.57
C TYR A 153 6.96 19.24 23.06
N ALA A 154 5.87 19.85 23.56
CA ALA A 154 5.71 20.15 24.98
C ALA A 154 5.73 18.86 25.84
N LYS A 155 5.09 17.79 25.40
CA LYS A 155 5.15 16.48 26.06
C LYS A 155 6.56 15.91 26.08
N MET A 156 7.28 15.98 24.96
CA MET A 156 8.66 15.52 24.88
C MET A 156 9.60 16.30 25.81
N GLN A 157 9.42 17.63 25.93
CA GLN A 157 10.20 18.46 26.86
C GLN A 157 9.96 18.10 28.32
N ARG A 158 8.77 17.56 28.66
CA ARG A 158 8.47 17.01 30.01
C ARG A 158 9.05 15.62 30.24
N GLY A 159 9.80 15.08 29.29
CA GLY A 159 10.40 13.74 29.38
C GLY A 159 9.48 12.60 28.99
N GLU A 160 8.35 12.89 28.32
CA GLU A 160 7.46 11.86 27.78
C GLU A 160 7.96 11.36 26.44
N TYR A 161 8.23 10.05 26.32
CA TYR A 161 8.61 9.46 25.04
C TYR A 161 7.37 9.20 24.16
N GLN A 162 7.26 9.92 23.05
CA GLN A 162 6.06 9.94 22.20
C GLN A 162 6.01 8.85 21.13
N SER A 163 7.09 8.09 20.91
CA SER A 163 7.06 6.98 19.96
C SER A 163 6.41 5.74 20.56
N LYS A 164 5.69 4.97 19.73
CA LYS A 164 5.10 3.69 20.15
C LYS A 164 6.17 2.63 20.46
N ILE A 165 7.32 2.70 19.77
CA ILE A 165 8.39 1.71 19.85
C ILE A 165 9.68 2.41 20.28
N CYS A 166 10.29 1.90 21.36
CA CYS A 166 11.61 2.34 21.79
C CYS A 166 12.72 1.78 20.89
N PRO A 167 13.89 2.44 20.81
CA PRO A 167 15.09 1.83 20.27
C PRO A 167 15.41 0.52 20.97
N TYR A 168 16.09 -0.38 20.30
CA TYR A 168 16.60 -1.60 20.93
C TYR A 168 17.55 -1.22 22.08
N GLY A 169 17.43 -1.88 23.22
CA GLY A 169 18.13 -1.48 24.45
C GLY A 169 17.31 -0.63 25.40
N TYR A 170 16.19 -0.09 24.94
CA TYR A 170 15.26 0.68 25.77
C TYR A 170 13.85 0.08 25.72
N ARG A 171 13.12 0.23 26.83
CA ARG A 171 11.70 -0.04 26.96
C ARG A 171 10.95 1.20 27.40
N LYS A 172 9.64 1.19 27.25
CA LYS A 172 8.77 2.27 27.73
C LYS A 172 8.28 1.92 29.13
N SER A 173 8.50 2.82 30.11
CA SER A 173 7.96 2.68 31.45
C SER A 173 6.44 2.92 31.48
N ALA A 174 5.79 2.56 32.58
CA ALA A 174 4.37 2.83 32.81
C ALA A 174 4.02 4.32 32.68
N ASP A 175 4.94 5.20 33.11
CA ASP A 175 4.81 6.66 33.05
C ASP A 175 5.10 7.24 31.65
N GLY A 176 5.31 6.39 30.65
CA GLY A 176 5.57 6.82 29.29
C GLY A 176 6.99 7.29 29.02
N ARG A 177 7.92 7.16 29.97
CA ARG A 177 9.35 7.52 29.83
C ARG A 177 10.13 6.39 29.20
N MET A 178 11.30 6.70 28.67
CA MET A 178 12.22 5.74 28.11
C MET A 178 13.22 5.31 29.19
N GLU A 179 13.31 4.00 29.46
CA GLU A 179 14.24 3.41 30.43
C GLU A 179 15.03 2.27 29.81
N PRO A 180 16.28 2.01 30.24
CA PRO A 180 17.06 0.89 29.76
C PRO A 180 16.37 -0.45 30.06
N ASP A 181 16.34 -1.31 29.04
CA ASP A 181 15.94 -2.70 29.18
C ASP A 181 17.19 -3.50 29.58
N PRO A 182 17.25 -4.14 30.78
CA PRO A 182 18.49 -4.70 31.30
C PRO A 182 19.18 -5.67 30.35
N GLU A 183 18.46 -6.55 29.70
CA GLU A 183 19.01 -7.54 28.76
C GLU A 183 19.45 -6.89 27.45
N ALA A 184 18.57 -6.13 26.82
CA ALA A 184 18.85 -5.50 25.53
C ALA A 184 19.89 -4.36 25.66
N ALA A 185 19.94 -3.64 26.80
CA ALA A 185 20.93 -2.61 27.06
C ALA A 185 22.33 -3.17 27.15
N ALA A 186 22.51 -4.33 27.81
CA ALA A 186 23.81 -5.01 27.87
C ALA A 186 24.35 -5.39 26.50
N ILE A 187 23.46 -5.78 25.58
CA ILE A 187 23.84 -6.10 24.19
C ILE A 187 24.24 -4.81 23.42
N VAL A 188 23.55 -3.69 23.65
CA VAL A 188 23.95 -2.40 23.07
C VAL A 188 25.33 -1.98 23.58
N GLN A 189 25.60 -2.09 24.89
CA GLN A 189 26.91 -1.81 25.45
C GLN A 189 28.00 -2.71 24.86
N LEU A 190 27.72 -4.00 24.67
CA LEU A 190 28.62 -4.93 23.99
C LEU A 190 28.91 -4.47 22.55
N ILE A 191 27.92 -4.09 21.77
CA ILE A 191 28.09 -3.60 20.40
C ILE A 191 29.01 -2.37 20.36
N PHE A 192 28.81 -1.41 21.27
CA PHE A 192 29.67 -0.23 21.36
C PHE A 192 31.10 -0.58 21.82
N SER A 193 31.28 -1.49 22.79
CA SER A 193 32.61 -1.93 23.24
C SER A 193 33.39 -2.63 22.12
N LEU A 194 32.76 -3.53 21.38
CA LEU A 194 33.36 -4.20 20.23
C LEU A 194 33.77 -3.21 19.13
N SER A 195 32.92 -2.21 18.85
CA SER A 195 33.22 -1.17 17.88
C SER A 195 34.36 -0.26 18.35
N ALA A 196 34.40 0.13 19.64
CA ALA A 196 35.48 0.90 20.24
C ALA A 196 36.80 0.12 20.21
N GLY A 197 36.75 -1.23 20.37
CA GLY A 197 37.88 -2.14 20.19
C GLY A 197 38.34 -2.33 18.73
N GLY A 198 37.76 -1.59 17.77
CA GLY A 198 38.18 -1.58 16.34
C GLY A 198 37.48 -2.59 15.46
N MET A 199 36.48 -3.33 15.93
CA MET A 199 35.71 -4.24 15.09
C MET A 199 34.77 -3.44 14.15
N ASN A 200 34.77 -3.81 12.87
CA ASN A 200 33.79 -3.25 11.92
C ASN A 200 32.41 -3.94 12.09
N ALA A 201 31.38 -3.33 11.52
CA ALA A 201 30.00 -3.80 11.69
C ALA A 201 29.79 -5.26 11.23
N ALA A 202 30.51 -5.74 10.21
CA ALA A 202 30.42 -7.13 9.75
C ALA A 202 31.07 -8.10 10.76
N ALA A 203 32.18 -7.72 11.37
CA ALA A 203 32.81 -8.51 12.43
C ALA A 203 31.94 -8.58 13.69
N ILE A 204 31.32 -7.46 14.07
CA ILE A 204 30.35 -7.43 15.19
C ILE A 204 29.16 -8.35 14.88
N THR A 205 28.61 -8.33 13.66
CA THR A 205 27.53 -9.24 13.25
C THR A 205 27.88 -10.70 13.48
N ARG A 206 29.09 -11.13 13.06
CA ARG A 206 29.59 -12.50 13.26
C ARG A 206 29.74 -12.84 14.73
N GLU A 207 30.29 -11.92 15.51
CA GLU A 207 30.50 -12.13 16.95
C GLU A 207 29.18 -12.26 17.72
N LEU A 208 28.17 -11.45 17.39
CA LEU A 208 26.82 -11.57 17.97
C LEU A 208 26.16 -12.91 17.63
N PHE A 209 26.30 -13.34 16.35
CA PHE A 209 25.81 -14.65 15.93
C PHE A 209 26.50 -15.80 16.65
N ARG A 210 27.84 -15.77 16.72
CA ARG A 210 28.63 -16.77 17.44
C ARG A 210 28.23 -16.90 18.92
N ARG A 211 27.82 -15.79 19.55
CA ARG A 211 27.32 -15.77 20.93
C ARG A 211 25.86 -16.18 21.07
N GLY A 212 25.15 -16.48 19.98
CA GLY A 212 23.74 -16.82 19.99
C GLY A 212 22.81 -15.67 20.41
N ILE A 213 23.26 -14.42 20.24
CA ILE A 213 22.48 -13.24 20.65
C ILE A 213 21.36 -12.98 19.62
N PRO A 214 20.06 -13.03 20.03
CA PRO A 214 18.94 -12.84 19.13
C PRO A 214 18.93 -11.43 18.52
N THR A 215 18.45 -11.32 17.29
CA THR A 215 18.28 -10.05 16.62
C THR A 215 17.23 -9.18 17.35
N PRO A 216 17.22 -7.84 17.16
CA PRO A 216 16.21 -6.97 17.77
C PRO A 216 14.77 -7.36 17.42
N GLY A 217 14.55 -7.94 16.23
CA GLY A 217 13.25 -8.45 15.80
C GLY A 217 12.83 -9.68 16.60
N GLU A 218 13.73 -10.67 16.70
CA GLU A 218 13.50 -11.89 17.47
C GLU A 218 13.33 -11.61 18.96
N TYR A 219 14.17 -10.74 19.53
CA TYR A 219 14.04 -10.30 20.91
C TYR A 219 12.67 -9.68 21.19
N LYS A 220 12.21 -8.77 20.32
CA LYS A 220 10.88 -8.13 20.45
C LYS A 220 9.75 -9.13 20.28
N ALA A 221 9.87 -10.08 19.35
CA ALA A 221 8.87 -11.13 19.14
C ALA A 221 8.75 -12.04 20.37
N ALA A 222 9.87 -12.41 20.99
CA ALA A 222 9.88 -13.19 22.24
C ALA A 222 9.20 -12.45 23.41
N HIS A 223 9.18 -11.10 23.36
CA HIS A 223 8.49 -10.24 24.34
C HIS A 223 7.12 -9.75 23.88
N GLY A 224 6.45 -10.48 22.98
CA GLY A 224 5.07 -10.23 22.56
C GLY A 224 4.86 -9.12 21.51
N ASN A 225 5.94 -8.62 20.91
CA ASN A 225 5.84 -7.60 19.85
C ASN A 225 6.16 -8.19 18.47
N HIS A 226 5.13 -8.58 17.73
CA HIS A 226 5.22 -9.22 16.42
C HIS A 226 5.12 -8.25 15.23
N THR A 227 5.52 -6.99 15.39
CA THR A 227 5.42 -5.98 14.32
C THR A 227 6.41 -6.19 13.17
N HIS A 228 7.41 -7.05 13.33
CA HIS A 228 8.43 -7.34 12.32
C HIS A 228 8.36 -8.79 11.88
N ASP A 229 8.43 -9.03 10.57
CA ASP A 229 8.63 -10.38 10.03
C ASP A 229 10.05 -10.86 10.35
N ILE A 230 10.14 -11.89 11.17
CA ILE A 230 11.40 -12.52 11.61
C ILE A 230 11.71 -13.82 10.86
N SER A 231 10.83 -14.28 9.97
CA SER A 231 10.94 -15.56 9.26
C SER A 231 12.26 -15.73 8.50
N ARG A 232 12.94 -14.63 8.18
CA ARG A 232 14.18 -14.62 7.39
C ARG A 232 15.41 -14.15 8.16
N THR A 233 15.32 -13.90 9.46
CA THR A 233 16.46 -13.38 10.24
C THR A 233 17.46 -14.45 10.59
N HIS A 234 17.01 -15.67 10.91
CA HIS A 234 17.83 -16.83 11.29
C HIS A 234 18.92 -16.50 12.36
N GLY A 235 18.61 -15.63 13.31
CA GLY A 235 19.53 -15.20 14.36
C GLY A 235 20.65 -14.26 13.90
N ILE A 236 20.70 -13.88 12.61
CA ILE A 236 21.80 -13.06 12.08
C ILE A 236 21.44 -11.59 12.03
N TRP A 237 22.21 -10.80 12.74
CA TRP A 237 22.09 -9.34 12.72
C TRP A 237 22.49 -8.76 11.36
N SER A 238 21.74 -7.78 10.88
CA SER A 238 22.17 -7.06 9.69
C SER A 238 23.22 -6.01 10.05
N THR A 239 24.23 -5.86 9.20
CA THR A 239 25.24 -4.78 9.34
C THR A 239 24.63 -3.39 9.38
N SER A 240 23.52 -3.18 8.65
CA SER A 240 22.78 -1.92 8.68
C SER A 240 22.11 -1.64 10.03
N THR A 241 21.68 -2.66 10.74
CA THR A 241 21.14 -2.52 12.11
C THR A 241 22.24 -2.13 13.09
N ILE A 242 23.40 -2.77 13.02
CA ILE A 242 24.58 -2.41 13.83
C ILE A 242 24.97 -0.95 13.57
N LEU A 243 25.11 -0.55 12.31
CA LEU A 243 25.47 0.83 11.96
C LEU A 243 24.43 1.85 12.45
N ARG A 244 23.15 1.51 12.42
CA ARG A 244 22.08 2.39 12.96
C ARG A 244 22.17 2.52 14.48
N ILE A 245 22.48 1.41 15.19
CA ILE A 245 22.68 1.46 16.64
C ILE A 245 23.88 2.34 16.96
N LEU A 246 25.02 2.11 16.32
CA LEU A 246 26.24 2.87 16.55
C LEU A 246 26.11 4.37 16.22
N ALA A 247 25.22 4.76 15.29
CA ALA A 247 24.99 6.14 14.90
C ALA A 247 23.89 6.85 15.71
N ASP A 248 23.22 6.16 16.62
CA ASP A 248 22.07 6.72 17.31
C ASP A 248 22.47 7.41 18.64
N GLU A 249 22.44 8.73 18.63
CA GLU A 249 22.77 9.58 19.78
C GLU A 249 21.87 9.34 21.01
N ARG A 250 20.70 8.70 20.83
CA ARG A 250 19.79 8.43 21.95
C ARG A 250 20.42 7.50 23.01
N TYR A 251 21.38 6.70 22.63
CA TYR A 251 22.10 5.84 23.60
C TYR A 251 22.93 6.60 24.61
N THR A 252 23.25 7.88 24.38
CA THR A 252 23.92 8.77 25.32
C THR A 252 22.98 9.55 26.24
N GLY A 253 21.70 9.16 26.32
CA GLY A 253 20.72 9.85 27.16
C GLY A 253 20.07 11.07 26.50
N VAL A 254 20.43 11.39 25.28
CA VAL A 254 19.96 12.57 24.55
C VAL A 254 18.70 12.21 23.73
N TYR A 255 17.65 13.00 23.82
CA TYR A 255 16.49 12.82 22.95
C TYR A 255 16.51 13.81 21.80
N VAL A 256 16.55 13.28 20.58
CA VAL A 256 16.62 14.12 19.36
C VAL A 256 15.30 14.06 18.62
N ILE A 257 14.69 15.23 18.41
CA ILE A 257 13.38 15.38 17.80
C ILE A 257 13.49 16.27 16.55
N GLY A 258 12.54 16.09 15.62
CA GLY A 258 12.42 16.97 14.46
C GLY A 258 13.48 16.75 13.38
N LYS A 259 14.16 15.58 13.37
CA LYS A 259 15.14 15.21 12.33
C LYS A 259 14.57 15.27 10.92
N ARG A 260 13.27 15.00 10.75
CA ARG A 260 12.61 14.94 9.44
C ARG A 260 11.42 15.89 9.38
N ALA A 261 11.19 16.46 8.21
CA ALA A 261 9.97 17.19 7.89
C ALA A 261 9.23 16.46 6.77
N VAL A 262 7.93 16.35 6.89
CA VAL A 262 7.06 15.91 5.79
C VAL A 262 6.97 17.08 4.81
N LEU A 263 7.16 16.81 3.51
CA LEU A 263 7.21 17.85 2.48
C LEU A 263 5.85 18.49 2.24
N GLU A 264 4.79 17.69 2.33
CA GLU A 264 3.40 18.10 2.10
C GLU A 264 2.52 17.65 3.25
N VAL A 265 1.51 18.43 3.59
CA VAL A 265 0.54 18.04 4.63
C VAL A 265 -0.19 16.77 4.18
N GLY A 266 -0.08 15.70 4.99
CA GLY A 266 -0.64 14.37 4.66
C GLY A 266 0.20 13.52 3.72
N GLY A 267 1.33 14.02 3.21
CA GLY A 267 2.24 13.23 2.39
C GLY A 267 3.07 12.23 3.19
N THR A 268 3.48 11.13 2.56
CA THR A 268 4.37 10.10 3.16
C THR A 268 5.85 10.43 2.98
N ARG A 269 6.18 11.30 2.03
CA ARG A 269 7.56 11.68 1.72
C ARG A 269 8.10 12.64 2.77
N SER A 270 9.23 12.29 3.37
CA SER A 270 9.91 13.12 4.37
C SER A 270 11.34 13.43 3.98
N ARG A 271 11.79 14.66 4.25
CA ARG A 271 13.17 15.12 4.05
C ARG A 271 13.87 15.26 5.39
N LEU A 272 15.16 14.89 5.43
CA LEU A 272 16.03 15.15 6.57
C LEU A 272 16.29 16.66 6.64
N LYS A 273 16.08 17.26 7.83
CA LYS A 273 16.37 18.66 8.11
C LYS A 273 17.85 18.84 8.45
N ASP A 274 18.33 20.08 8.31
CA ASP A 274 19.63 20.47 8.82
C ASP A 274 19.73 20.22 10.34
N ARG A 275 20.87 19.72 10.81
CA ARG A 275 21.10 19.41 12.24
C ARG A 275 20.83 20.62 13.15
N LYS A 276 21.08 21.84 12.69
CA LYS A 276 20.80 23.09 13.42
C LYS A 276 19.32 23.28 13.76
N SER A 277 18.43 22.66 12.99
CA SER A 277 16.97 22.73 13.19
C SER A 277 16.39 21.56 13.99
N TRP A 278 17.25 20.69 14.53
CA TRP A 278 16.82 19.58 15.39
C TRP A 278 16.65 20.08 16.83
N TYR A 279 15.66 19.54 17.52
CA TYR A 279 15.54 19.74 18.96
C TYR A 279 16.31 18.65 19.67
N ILE A 280 17.31 19.03 20.44
CA ILE A 280 18.17 18.12 21.21
C ILE A 280 17.91 18.40 22.69
N ILE A 281 17.37 17.40 23.39
CA ILE A 281 17.06 17.48 24.81
C ILE A 281 18.10 16.62 25.53
N PRO A 282 19.05 17.23 26.23
CA PRO A 282 20.04 16.49 27.00
C PRO A 282 19.38 15.85 28.23
N ASP A 283 20.00 14.80 28.76
CA ASP A 283 19.64 14.12 30.01
C ASP A 283 18.15 13.74 30.11
N HIS A 284 17.55 13.40 28.97
CA HIS A 284 16.14 13.06 28.86
C HIS A 284 15.81 11.70 29.45
N HIS A 285 16.75 10.76 29.40
CA HIS A 285 16.60 9.38 29.87
C HIS A 285 17.97 8.83 30.27
N PRO A 286 18.00 7.76 31.08
CA PRO A 286 19.28 7.16 31.48
C PRO A 286 20.08 6.68 30.25
N ALA A 287 21.34 7.09 30.17
CA ALA A 287 22.25 6.66 29.11
C ALA A 287 22.60 5.17 29.22
N ILE A 288 22.66 4.47 28.10
CA ILE A 288 23.20 3.10 28.02
C ILE A 288 24.69 3.15 27.74
N VAL A 289 25.16 4.16 27.03
CA VAL A 289 26.52 4.33 26.57
C VAL A 289 27.05 5.71 27.00
N GLU A 290 28.25 5.73 27.53
CA GLU A 290 28.92 7.00 27.86
C GLU A 290 29.23 7.79 26.58
N LYS A 291 29.11 9.10 26.69
CA LYS A 291 29.35 10.02 25.56
C LYS A 291 30.77 9.88 24.99
N SER A 292 31.77 9.67 25.84
CA SER A 292 33.15 9.45 25.45
C SER A 292 33.34 8.22 24.54
N VAL A 293 32.67 7.11 24.87
CA VAL A 293 32.67 5.90 24.07
C VAL A 293 31.95 6.12 22.75
N PHE A 294 30.78 6.79 22.78
CA PHE A 294 30.02 7.14 21.59
C PHE A 294 30.87 7.99 20.63
N ASP A 295 31.48 9.05 21.11
CA ASP A 295 32.30 9.96 20.29
C ASP A 295 33.54 9.25 19.69
N THR A 296 34.16 8.35 20.44
CA THR A 296 35.27 7.49 19.94
C THR A 296 34.82 6.62 18.78
N VAL A 297 33.64 5.99 18.90
CA VAL A 297 33.06 5.15 17.86
C VAL A 297 32.71 5.99 16.63
N GLN A 298 32.12 7.18 16.81
CA GLN A 298 31.81 8.09 15.69
C GLN A 298 33.09 8.51 14.93
N ALA A 299 34.14 8.88 15.65
CA ALA A 299 35.40 9.26 15.05
C ALA A 299 36.03 8.11 14.21
N SER A 300 35.91 6.88 14.68
CA SER A 300 36.38 5.72 13.94
C SER A 300 35.54 5.44 12.67
N GLN A 301 34.22 5.60 12.74
CA GLN A 301 33.31 5.37 11.60
C GLN A 301 33.46 6.40 10.49
N LEU A 302 33.72 7.66 10.81
CA LEU A 302 33.95 8.73 9.82
C LEU A 302 35.13 8.40 8.88
N ARG A 303 36.15 7.65 9.36
CA ARG A 303 37.27 7.20 8.52
C ARG A 303 36.88 6.19 7.45
N PHE A 304 35.76 5.49 7.60
CA PHE A 304 35.22 4.48 6.68
C PHE A 304 34.02 4.93 5.86
N SER A 305 33.57 6.17 6.02
CA SER A 305 32.48 6.74 5.24
C SER A 305 32.94 7.01 3.81
N LEU A 306 32.68 6.05 2.93
CA LEU A 306 32.87 6.25 1.49
C LEU A 306 31.76 7.18 0.97
N PRO A 307 32.09 8.09 0.01
CA PRO A 307 31.10 8.95 -0.61
C PRO A 307 30.01 8.10 -1.26
N ASN A 308 28.76 8.60 -1.16
CA ASN A 308 27.55 7.96 -1.65
C ASN A 308 27.72 7.50 -3.11
N LYS A 309 28.03 6.22 -3.33
CA LYS A 309 28.13 5.66 -4.69
C LYS A 309 26.73 5.70 -5.29
N LYS A 310 26.59 6.26 -6.49
CA LYS A 310 25.36 6.19 -7.29
C LYS A 310 24.85 4.75 -7.25
N LYS A 311 23.59 4.55 -6.89
CA LYS A 311 22.95 3.23 -6.95
C LYS A 311 23.07 2.74 -8.39
N ARG A 312 23.92 1.74 -8.62
CA ARG A 312 24.01 1.07 -9.93
C ARG A 312 22.88 0.08 -10.03
N ASP A 313 22.27 0.03 -11.19
CA ASP A 313 21.24 -0.94 -11.51
C ASP A 313 21.87 -2.16 -12.20
N TYR A 314 21.29 -3.34 -12.00
CA TYR A 314 21.73 -4.60 -12.61
C TYR A 314 20.54 -5.57 -12.67
N PRO A 315 20.50 -6.50 -13.65
CA PRO A 315 19.30 -7.25 -14.00
C PRO A 315 18.64 -8.02 -12.86
N LEU A 316 19.40 -8.72 -12.04
CA LEU A 316 18.86 -9.56 -10.96
C LEU A 316 18.80 -8.86 -9.58
N LYS A 317 18.79 -7.53 -9.55
CA LYS A 317 18.68 -6.76 -8.31
C LYS A 317 17.36 -7.01 -7.59
N GLY A 318 17.44 -7.52 -6.35
CA GLY A 318 16.25 -7.86 -5.56
C GLY A 318 15.54 -9.13 -6.02
N LYS A 319 16.05 -9.83 -7.05
CA LYS A 319 15.45 -11.05 -7.61
C LYS A 319 16.30 -12.30 -7.34
N ALA A 320 17.62 -12.17 -7.19
CA ALA A 320 18.50 -13.29 -6.88
C ALA A 320 18.48 -13.57 -5.37
N PHE A 321 18.21 -14.81 -4.99
CA PHE A 321 18.15 -15.28 -3.60
C PHE A 321 18.99 -16.54 -3.43
N CYS A 322 19.52 -16.74 -2.23
CA CYS A 322 20.23 -17.95 -1.85
C CYS A 322 19.24 -19.11 -1.67
N GLY A 323 19.41 -20.21 -2.41
CA GLY A 323 18.57 -21.40 -2.29
C GLY A 323 18.72 -22.14 -0.97
N CYS A 324 19.83 -21.90 -0.21
CA CYS A 324 20.05 -22.54 1.08
C CYS A 324 19.37 -21.81 2.24
N CYS A 325 19.46 -20.47 2.29
CA CYS A 325 19.00 -19.66 3.41
C CYS A 325 17.89 -18.67 3.07
N GLY A 326 17.47 -18.59 1.82
CA GLY A 326 16.39 -17.72 1.37
C GLY A 326 16.69 -16.21 1.33
N HIS A 327 17.89 -15.78 1.74
CA HIS A 327 18.27 -14.36 1.73
C HIS A 327 18.60 -13.86 0.33
N ALA A 328 18.28 -12.59 0.06
CA ALA A 328 18.68 -11.93 -1.17
C ALA A 328 20.20 -11.90 -1.31
N LEU A 329 20.70 -12.29 -2.49
CA LEU A 329 22.10 -12.21 -2.82
C LEU A 329 22.53 -10.75 -3.04
N SER A 330 23.71 -10.42 -2.56
CA SER A 330 24.34 -9.13 -2.82
C SER A 330 25.32 -9.24 -3.98
N ARG A 331 25.39 -8.19 -4.82
CA ARG A 331 26.36 -8.12 -5.94
C ARG A 331 27.50 -7.19 -5.61
N THR A 332 28.74 -7.64 -5.82
CA THR A 332 29.92 -6.75 -5.81
C THR A 332 29.94 -5.88 -7.06
N MET A 333 30.52 -4.68 -6.98
CA MET A 333 30.56 -3.71 -8.09
C MET A 333 31.99 -3.44 -8.57
N ASN A 334 32.84 -4.45 -8.48
CA ASN A 334 34.24 -4.40 -8.93
C ASN A 334 34.36 -4.80 -10.42
N LYS A 335 35.57 -4.75 -10.99
CA LYS A 335 35.87 -5.20 -12.38
C LYS A 335 35.33 -6.61 -12.63
N THR A 336 35.55 -7.53 -11.69
CA THR A 336 34.91 -8.84 -11.66
C THR A 336 33.81 -8.81 -10.62
N SER A 337 32.56 -8.79 -11.07
CA SER A 337 31.39 -8.74 -10.18
C SER A 337 30.94 -10.14 -9.79
N TYR A 338 30.59 -10.33 -8.51
CA TYR A 338 30.11 -11.58 -7.98
C TYR A 338 28.81 -11.40 -7.21
N TYR A 339 27.88 -12.35 -7.35
CA TYR A 339 26.78 -12.53 -6.41
C TYR A 339 27.28 -13.35 -5.23
N TYR A 340 26.93 -12.93 -4.00
CA TYR A 340 27.33 -13.61 -2.78
C TYR A 340 26.23 -13.53 -1.73
N CYS A 341 26.20 -14.54 -0.86
CA CYS A 341 25.27 -14.59 0.25
C CYS A 341 25.89 -13.90 1.49
N ARG A 342 25.31 -12.80 1.95
CA ARG A 342 25.77 -12.12 3.16
C ARG A 342 25.56 -12.94 4.43
N HIS A 343 24.54 -13.81 4.45
CA HIS A 343 24.25 -14.68 5.55
C HIS A 343 25.43 -15.66 5.79
N SER A 344 26.03 -16.16 4.72
CA SER A 344 27.17 -17.08 4.79
C SER A 344 28.43 -16.49 5.39
N GLU A 345 28.55 -15.17 5.48
CA GLU A 345 29.71 -14.51 6.11
C GLU A 345 29.64 -14.56 7.65
N ALA A 346 28.43 -14.74 8.20
CA ALA A 346 28.23 -14.81 9.65
C ALA A 346 28.23 -16.24 10.18
N ASP A 347 27.79 -17.21 9.38
CA ASP A 347 27.67 -18.62 9.74
C ASP A 347 28.62 -19.47 8.89
N GLU A 348 29.72 -19.90 9.50
CA GLU A 348 30.75 -20.73 8.84
C GLU A 348 30.29 -22.17 8.58
N GLU A 349 29.28 -22.66 9.30
CA GLU A 349 28.71 -24.01 9.17
C GLU A 349 27.56 -24.03 8.12
N SER A 350 27.12 -22.88 7.63
CA SER A 350 26.04 -22.82 6.66
C SER A 350 26.46 -23.44 5.33
N ARG A 351 25.51 -24.15 4.70
CA ARG A 351 25.70 -24.74 3.35
C ARG A 351 26.08 -23.71 2.29
N CYS A 352 25.75 -22.44 2.49
CA CYS A 352 26.07 -21.35 1.58
C CYS A 352 27.36 -20.59 1.99
N HIS A 353 28.15 -21.12 2.93
CA HIS A 353 29.41 -20.50 3.34
C HIS A 353 30.34 -20.28 2.14
N LYS A 354 30.91 -19.08 2.04
CA LYS A 354 31.79 -18.65 0.94
C LYS A 354 31.16 -18.73 -0.47
N MET A 355 29.86 -18.84 -0.60
CA MET A 355 29.18 -18.84 -1.89
C MET A 355 29.47 -17.53 -2.63
N ARG A 356 30.16 -17.64 -3.77
CA ARG A 356 30.46 -16.54 -4.70
C ARG A 356 30.27 -17.02 -6.13
N LEU A 357 29.40 -16.35 -6.86
CA LEU A 357 29.05 -16.71 -8.23
C LEU A 357 29.36 -15.53 -9.15
N ASN A 358 30.03 -15.79 -10.26
CA ASN A 358 30.31 -14.75 -11.24
C ASN A 358 29.01 -14.14 -11.73
N ALA A 359 28.91 -12.82 -11.67
CA ALA A 359 27.66 -12.13 -12.02
C ALA A 359 27.31 -12.28 -13.49
N THR A 360 28.30 -12.18 -14.39
CA THR A 360 28.10 -12.33 -15.83
C THR A 360 27.64 -13.74 -16.20
N GLU A 361 28.29 -14.77 -15.61
CA GLU A 361 27.93 -16.17 -15.85
C GLU A 361 26.50 -16.46 -15.36
N LEU A 362 26.12 -15.98 -14.18
CA LEU A 362 24.78 -16.18 -13.63
C LEU A 362 23.72 -15.46 -14.49
N GLU A 363 23.96 -14.20 -14.83
CA GLU A 363 23.05 -13.39 -15.64
C GLU A 363 22.86 -14.01 -17.05
N GLN A 364 23.96 -14.52 -17.65
CA GLN A 364 23.90 -15.26 -18.92
C GLN A 364 23.16 -16.60 -18.79
N ALA A 365 23.39 -17.37 -17.72
CA ALA A 365 22.73 -18.64 -17.52
C ALA A 365 21.21 -18.45 -17.35
N VAL A 366 20.80 -17.42 -16.60
CA VAL A 366 19.38 -17.05 -16.47
C VAL A 366 18.80 -16.66 -17.83
N PHE A 367 19.50 -15.81 -18.60
CA PHE A 367 19.05 -15.38 -19.91
C PHE A 367 18.87 -16.55 -20.89
N LEU A 368 19.88 -17.45 -20.97
CA LEU A 368 19.81 -18.64 -21.81
C LEU A 368 18.69 -19.60 -21.42
N THR A 369 18.42 -19.72 -20.12
CA THR A 369 17.30 -20.55 -19.62
C THR A 369 15.96 -19.96 -20.04
N LEU A 370 15.80 -18.64 -19.91
CA LEU A 370 14.61 -17.92 -20.37
C LEU A 370 14.41 -18.13 -21.89
N LYS A 371 15.47 -17.95 -22.68
CA LYS A 371 15.43 -18.10 -24.15
C LYS A 371 15.01 -19.51 -24.56
N LYS A 372 15.63 -20.53 -23.97
CA LYS A 372 15.28 -21.94 -24.27
C LYS A 372 13.84 -22.28 -23.90
N GLN A 373 13.35 -21.78 -22.79
CA GLN A 373 11.95 -22.03 -22.39
C GLN A 373 10.96 -21.32 -23.32
N MET A 374 11.27 -20.09 -23.75
CA MET A 374 10.45 -19.40 -24.75
C MET A 374 10.48 -20.10 -26.12
N GLU A 375 11.63 -20.62 -26.54
CA GLU A 375 11.74 -21.44 -27.76
C GLU A 375 10.91 -22.72 -27.68
N ALA A 376 10.89 -23.37 -26.51
CA ALA A 376 10.08 -24.56 -26.27
C ALA A 376 8.58 -24.26 -26.22
N ALA A 377 8.18 -23.10 -25.72
CA ALA A 377 6.79 -22.65 -25.64
C ALA A 377 6.23 -22.07 -26.94
N ALA A 378 7.11 -21.65 -27.89
CA ALA A 378 6.73 -21.04 -29.16
C ALA A 378 5.85 -21.90 -30.08
N PRO A 379 5.96 -23.24 -30.13
CA PRO A 379 5.11 -24.09 -30.96
C PRO A 379 3.64 -24.24 -30.48
N LEU A 380 3.36 -23.83 -29.26
CA LEU A 380 2.02 -23.96 -28.65
C LEU A 380 1.11 -22.74 -28.88
N ALA A 381 1.62 -21.70 -29.53
CA ALA A 381 0.78 -20.56 -29.91
C ALA A 381 0.08 -20.87 -31.24
N PRO A 382 -1.22 -21.22 -31.27
CA PRO A 382 -1.94 -21.37 -32.52
C PRO A 382 -2.01 -20.00 -33.19
N ASP A 383 -1.67 -19.98 -34.49
CA ASP A 383 -1.89 -18.86 -35.41
C ASP A 383 -3.41 -18.67 -35.58
N GLY A 384 -4.07 -18.30 -34.53
CA GLY A 384 -5.50 -18.09 -34.45
C GLY A 384 -5.80 -16.59 -34.41
N THR A 385 -6.13 -16.02 -35.56
CA THR A 385 -7.00 -14.85 -35.62
C THR A 385 -8.25 -15.14 -34.80
N LEU A 386 -8.28 -14.73 -33.55
CA LEU A 386 -9.44 -14.87 -32.69
C LEU A 386 -10.59 -14.09 -33.33
N ARG A 387 -11.65 -14.79 -33.65
CA ARG A 387 -12.91 -14.23 -34.13
C ARG A 387 -13.38 -13.20 -33.13
N ILE A 388 -13.77 -12.04 -33.63
CA ILE A 388 -14.44 -10.98 -32.88
C ILE A 388 -15.55 -11.60 -32.04
N ASP A 389 -15.50 -11.42 -30.74
CA ASP A 389 -16.42 -12.01 -29.79
C ASP A 389 -17.81 -11.37 -29.95
N ASN A 390 -18.78 -12.17 -30.40
CA ASN A 390 -20.19 -11.78 -30.55
C ASN A 390 -20.95 -11.74 -29.20
N SER A 391 -20.28 -11.69 -28.06
CA SER A 391 -20.92 -11.68 -26.74
C SER A 391 -21.55 -10.31 -26.36
N VAL A 392 -21.26 -9.26 -27.12
CA VAL A 392 -21.86 -7.92 -26.90
C VAL A 392 -23.38 -7.91 -27.14
N PRO A 393 -23.93 -8.58 -28.20
CA PRO A 393 -25.38 -8.67 -28.36
C PRO A 393 -26.08 -9.49 -27.26
N GLU A 394 -25.47 -10.61 -26.81
CA GLU A 394 -26.05 -11.41 -25.72
C GLU A 394 -26.18 -10.61 -24.41
N ARG A 395 -25.22 -9.78 -24.11
CA ARG A 395 -25.24 -8.90 -22.93
C ARG A 395 -26.42 -7.93 -22.97
N ALA A 396 -26.63 -7.26 -24.09
CA ALA A 396 -27.72 -6.31 -24.27
C ALA A 396 -29.09 -6.99 -24.16
N GLU A 397 -29.21 -8.22 -24.64
CA GLU A 397 -30.43 -9.01 -24.54
C GLU A 397 -30.78 -9.36 -23.09
N TYR A 398 -29.80 -9.80 -22.29
CA TYR A 398 -30.05 -10.07 -20.86
C TYR A 398 -30.37 -8.80 -20.07
N GLU A 399 -29.71 -7.67 -20.36
CA GLU A 399 -30.01 -6.38 -19.73
C GLU A 399 -31.45 -5.95 -20.04
N GLN A 400 -31.93 -6.07 -21.30
CA GLN A 400 -33.29 -5.78 -21.67
C GLN A 400 -34.31 -6.76 -21.01
N GLN A 401 -33.99 -8.04 -20.91
CA GLN A 401 -34.88 -9.00 -20.24
C GLN A 401 -35.01 -8.72 -18.74
N ILE A 402 -33.91 -8.35 -18.09
CA ILE A 402 -33.92 -7.96 -16.66
C ILE A 402 -34.78 -6.72 -16.47
N GLU A 403 -34.63 -5.70 -17.32
CA GLU A 403 -35.41 -4.47 -17.27
C GLU A 403 -36.89 -4.74 -17.49
N ALA A 404 -37.26 -5.52 -18.52
CA ALA A 404 -38.64 -5.89 -18.80
C ALA A 404 -39.29 -6.66 -17.62
N LEU A 405 -38.57 -7.55 -16.97
CA LEU A 405 -39.07 -8.28 -15.79
C LEU A 405 -39.24 -7.36 -14.57
N GLN A 406 -38.40 -6.35 -14.42
CA GLN A 406 -38.54 -5.36 -13.35
C GLN A 406 -39.72 -4.45 -13.57
N ASP A 407 -39.94 -4.02 -14.80
CA ASP A 407 -41.11 -3.22 -15.18
C ASP A 407 -42.43 -4.02 -15.07
N GLY A 408 -42.43 -5.30 -15.48
CA GLY A 408 -43.55 -6.22 -15.26
C GLY A 408 -43.95 -6.34 -13.78
N LYS A 409 -42.94 -6.41 -12.90
CA LYS A 409 -43.13 -6.47 -11.46
C LYS A 409 -43.75 -5.17 -10.90
N ARG A 410 -43.37 -4.04 -11.45
CA ARG A 410 -43.94 -2.73 -11.11
C ARG A 410 -45.40 -2.63 -11.54
N THR A 411 -45.72 -3.02 -12.76
CA THR A 411 -47.08 -3.06 -13.31
C THR A 411 -47.98 -4.00 -12.49
N LEU A 412 -47.46 -5.15 -12.05
CA LEU A 412 -48.18 -6.05 -11.17
C LEU A 412 -48.56 -5.41 -9.82
N TYR A 413 -47.65 -4.62 -9.24
CA TYR A 413 -47.94 -3.89 -8.00
C TYR A 413 -48.97 -2.78 -8.21
N GLU A 414 -48.91 -2.06 -9.33
CA GLU A 414 -49.90 -1.01 -9.70
C GLU A 414 -51.30 -1.61 -9.88
N ARG A 415 -51.43 -2.77 -10.55
CA ARG A 415 -52.70 -3.48 -10.72
C ARG A 415 -53.29 -3.94 -9.39
N TYR A 416 -52.45 -4.38 -8.45
CA TYR A 416 -52.89 -4.71 -7.10
C TYR A 416 -53.40 -3.48 -6.33
N LEU A 417 -52.73 -2.33 -6.43
CA LEU A 417 -53.13 -1.09 -5.78
C LEU A 417 -54.44 -0.54 -6.38
N MET A 418 -54.69 -0.76 -7.66
CA MET A 418 -55.95 -0.36 -8.33
C MET A 418 -57.13 -1.33 -8.06
N GLY A 419 -56.88 -2.43 -7.34
CA GLY A 419 -57.90 -3.42 -7.02
C GLY A 419 -58.27 -4.33 -8.20
N GLU A 420 -57.48 -4.36 -9.26
CA GLU A 420 -57.69 -5.22 -10.45
C GLU A 420 -57.38 -6.69 -10.18
N ILE A 421 -56.46 -6.97 -9.23
CA ILE A 421 -56.07 -8.31 -8.81
C ILE A 421 -56.10 -8.43 -7.29
N ASP A 422 -56.45 -9.61 -6.79
CA ASP A 422 -56.42 -9.90 -5.36
C ASP A 422 -55.01 -10.19 -4.82
N LEU A 423 -54.89 -10.20 -3.48
CA LEU A 423 -53.60 -10.38 -2.82
C LEU A 423 -52.94 -11.76 -3.12
N ASN A 424 -53.76 -12.80 -3.31
CA ASN A 424 -53.24 -14.13 -3.56
C ASN A 424 -52.68 -14.24 -4.99
N THR A 425 -53.39 -13.71 -5.97
CA THR A 425 -52.92 -13.59 -7.39
C THR A 425 -51.66 -12.76 -7.45
N TYR A 426 -51.64 -11.58 -6.79
CA TYR A 426 -50.45 -10.74 -6.72
C TYR A 426 -49.22 -11.49 -6.17
N LYS A 427 -49.35 -12.22 -5.06
CA LYS A 427 -48.27 -13.00 -4.44
C LYS A 427 -47.76 -14.11 -5.36
N ALA A 428 -48.66 -14.82 -6.05
CA ALA A 428 -48.31 -15.89 -6.97
C ALA A 428 -47.54 -15.37 -8.20
N GLU A 429 -48.06 -14.34 -8.85
CA GLU A 429 -47.44 -13.74 -10.04
C GLU A 429 -46.10 -13.04 -9.71
N LYS A 430 -46.03 -12.39 -8.54
CA LYS A 430 -44.79 -11.82 -8.03
C LYS A 430 -43.71 -12.88 -7.80
N ALA A 431 -44.04 -14.01 -7.17
CA ALA A 431 -43.11 -15.10 -6.92
C ALA A 431 -42.58 -15.71 -8.24
N ALA A 432 -43.42 -15.88 -9.23
CA ALA A 432 -43.03 -16.35 -10.55
C ALA A 432 -42.08 -15.35 -11.26
N CYS A 433 -42.38 -14.07 -11.15
CA CYS A 433 -41.53 -13.00 -11.72
C CYS A 433 -40.17 -12.93 -10.99
N ASP A 434 -40.14 -13.07 -9.64
CA ASP A 434 -38.91 -13.09 -8.85
C ASP A 434 -38.03 -14.31 -9.19
N GLU A 435 -38.61 -15.48 -9.40
CA GLU A 435 -37.88 -16.69 -9.82
C GLU A 435 -37.25 -16.51 -11.22
N LEU A 436 -38.02 -15.97 -12.17
CA LEU A 436 -37.52 -15.72 -13.51
C LEU A 436 -36.40 -14.68 -13.52
N LEU A 437 -36.58 -13.61 -12.75
CA LEU A 437 -35.58 -12.55 -12.57
C LEU A 437 -34.27 -13.09 -11.97
N LEU A 438 -34.35 -14.00 -11.01
CA LEU A 438 -33.19 -14.66 -10.43
C LEU A 438 -32.48 -15.56 -11.44
N LYS A 439 -33.22 -16.36 -12.23
CA LYS A 439 -32.66 -17.18 -13.31
C LYS A 439 -31.94 -16.34 -14.36
N THR A 440 -32.57 -15.27 -14.81
CA THR A 440 -31.98 -14.36 -15.82
C THR A 440 -30.72 -13.65 -15.29
N LYS A 441 -30.74 -13.19 -14.03
CA LYS A 441 -29.56 -12.60 -13.40
C LYS A 441 -28.39 -13.59 -13.25
N ASN A 442 -28.68 -14.85 -12.90
CA ASN A 442 -27.65 -15.89 -12.80
C ASN A 442 -27.06 -16.22 -14.18
N ALA A 443 -27.89 -16.29 -15.22
CA ALA A 443 -27.42 -16.50 -16.60
C ALA A 443 -26.55 -15.32 -17.07
N TYR A 444 -26.97 -14.09 -16.82
CA TYR A 444 -26.19 -12.89 -17.10
C TYR A 444 -24.83 -12.88 -16.37
N ALA A 445 -24.81 -13.23 -15.09
CA ALA A 445 -23.58 -13.33 -14.31
C ALA A 445 -22.62 -14.39 -14.88
N ALA A 446 -23.13 -15.51 -15.37
CA ALA A 446 -22.32 -16.54 -16.02
C ALA A 446 -21.69 -16.05 -17.33
N VAL A 447 -22.46 -15.34 -18.17
CA VAL A 447 -21.95 -14.73 -19.42
C VAL A 447 -20.87 -13.68 -19.11
N MET A 448 -21.09 -12.84 -18.10
CA MET A 448 -20.10 -11.85 -17.69
C MET A 448 -18.80 -12.47 -17.13
N ALA A 449 -18.93 -13.57 -16.37
CA ALA A 449 -17.77 -14.31 -15.88
C ALA A 449 -16.96 -14.93 -17.05
N GLN A 450 -17.62 -15.51 -18.04
CA GLN A 450 -16.95 -16.03 -19.23
C GLN A 450 -16.29 -14.94 -20.08
N ALA A 451 -16.97 -13.81 -20.28
CA ALA A 451 -16.40 -12.67 -20.99
C ALA A 451 -15.14 -12.12 -20.31
N LYS A 452 -15.18 -12.01 -18.96
CA LYS A 452 -14.02 -11.60 -18.18
C LYS A 452 -12.88 -12.62 -18.30
N GLN A 453 -13.17 -13.91 -18.21
CA GLN A 453 -12.16 -14.96 -18.35
C GLN A 453 -11.47 -14.91 -19.72
N LYS A 454 -12.25 -14.71 -20.81
CA LYS A 454 -11.70 -14.53 -22.16
C LYS A 454 -10.85 -13.28 -22.29
N GLN A 455 -11.28 -12.16 -21.68
CA GLN A 455 -10.51 -10.91 -21.67
C GLN A 455 -9.19 -11.07 -20.93
N ASP A 456 -9.20 -11.74 -19.77
CA ASP A 456 -7.99 -12.04 -19.00
C ASP A 456 -7.05 -12.97 -19.78
N GLU A 457 -7.60 -13.92 -20.52
CA GLU A 457 -6.82 -14.84 -21.35
C GLU A 457 -6.20 -14.14 -22.57
N GLN A 458 -6.93 -13.23 -23.20
CA GLN A 458 -6.42 -12.37 -24.27
C GLN A 458 -5.28 -11.47 -23.78
N ALA A 459 -5.46 -10.81 -22.65
CA ALA A 459 -4.44 -9.96 -22.05
C ALA A 459 -3.16 -10.77 -21.71
N ARG A 460 -3.32 -12.03 -21.24
CA ARG A 460 -2.19 -12.95 -21.02
C ARG A 460 -1.47 -13.28 -22.33
N GLN A 461 -2.21 -13.58 -23.39
CA GLN A 461 -1.63 -13.90 -24.71
C GLN A 461 -0.86 -12.71 -25.30
N ASP A 462 -1.40 -11.51 -25.19
CA ASP A 462 -0.73 -10.30 -25.66
C ASP A 462 0.56 -10.03 -24.86
N SER A 463 0.53 -10.21 -23.54
CA SER A 463 1.71 -10.13 -22.68
C SER A 463 2.76 -11.19 -23.03
N ARG A 464 2.34 -12.42 -23.41
CA ARG A 464 3.23 -13.48 -23.88
C ARG A 464 3.93 -13.10 -25.19
N LYS A 465 3.20 -12.57 -26.18
CA LYS A 465 3.74 -12.11 -27.45
C LYS A 465 4.78 -11.00 -27.27
N GLU A 466 4.47 -10.04 -26.40
CA GLU A 466 5.35 -8.93 -26.09
C GLU A 466 6.64 -9.39 -25.39
N ALA A 467 6.51 -10.29 -24.41
CA ALA A 467 7.62 -10.91 -23.71
C ALA A 467 8.51 -11.76 -24.63
N SER A 468 7.89 -12.56 -25.52
CA SER A 468 8.59 -13.36 -26.51
C SER A 468 9.43 -12.48 -27.44
N LYS A 469 8.83 -11.45 -28.01
CA LYS A 469 9.53 -10.50 -28.88
C LYS A 469 10.72 -9.83 -28.16
N ALA A 470 10.49 -9.37 -26.92
CA ALA A 470 11.52 -8.71 -26.13
C ALA A 470 12.74 -9.63 -25.82
N ILE A 471 12.51 -10.95 -25.60
CA ILE A 471 13.59 -11.92 -25.38
C ILE A 471 14.36 -12.21 -26.66
N PHE A 472 13.67 -12.38 -27.79
CA PHE A 472 14.33 -12.70 -29.06
C PHE A 472 15.15 -11.53 -29.62
N ASP A 473 14.72 -10.30 -29.36
CA ASP A 473 15.40 -9.07 -29.77
C ASP A 473 16.58 -8.70 -28.84
N ALA A 474 16.73 -9.36 -27.69
CA ALA A 474 17.78 -9.08 -26.72
C ALA A 474 18.98 -10.03 -26.87
N ASP A 475 20.20 -9.49 -26.70
CA ASP A 475 21.44 -10.25 -26.65
C ASP A 475 21.85 -10.63 -25.22
N THR A 476 21.36 -9.90 -24.22
CA THR A 476 21.70 -10.09 -22.80
C THR A 476 20.49 -9.83 -21.91
N LEU A 477 20.54 -10.33 -20.68
CA LEU A 477 19.53 -10.04 -19.68
C LEU A 477 19.58 -8.55 -19.28
N THR A 478 18.51 -7.82 -19.57
CA THR A 478 18.34 -6.42 -19.14
C THR A 478 17.52 -6.35 -17.86
N THR A 479 17.55 -5.19 -17.18
CA THR A 479 16.72 -4.96 -15.98
C THR A 479 15.23 -5.04 -16.32
N GLU A 480 14.85 -4.47 -17.48
CA GLU A 480 13.47 -4.46 -17.98
C GLU A 480 12.95 -5.89 -18.23
N LEU A 481 13.76 -6.72 -18.92
CA LEU A 481 13.42 -8.15 -19.14
C LEU A 481 13.29 -8.92 -17.84
N ALA A 482 14.25 -8.72 -16.92
CA ALA A 482 14.18 -9.37 -15.63
C ALA A 482 12.96 -8.91 -14.84
N ASP A 483 12.58 -7.62 -14.92
CA ASP A 483 11.40 -7.09 -14.26
C ASP A 483 10.08 -7.59 -14.87
N LEU A 484 10.06 -7.82 -16.15
CA LEU A 484 8.90 -8.34 -16.86
C LEU A 484 8.65 -9.83 -16.53
N LEU A 485 9.68 -10.66 -16.54
CA LEU A 485 9.55 -12.12 -16.59
C LEU A 485 9.87 -12.82 -15.27
N ILE A 486 10.79 -12.27 -14.46
CA ILE A 486 11.34 -12.97 -13.30
C ILE A 486 10.71 -12.43 -12.01
N ASP A 487 10.08 -13.31 -11.25
CA ASP A 487 9.73 -13.02 -9.85
C ASP A 487 10.95 -13.23 -8.96
N ARG A 488 11.56 -14.43 -9.04
CA ARG A 488 12.65 -14.83 -8.17
C ARG A 488 13.58 -15.84 -8.85
N VAL A 489 14.88 -15.74 -8.54
CA VAL A 489 15.89 -16.74 -8.91
C VAL A 489 16.52 -17.27 -7.62
N LEU A 490 16.33 -18.53 -7.33
CA LEU A 490 17.04 -19.24 -6.25
C LEU A 490 18.34 -19.79 -6.82
N VAL A 491 19.45 -19.50 -6.14
CA VAL A 491 20.78 -19.92 -6.60
C VAL A 491 21.47 -20.68 -5.47
N TYR A 492 22.04 -21.84 -5.81
CA TYR A 492 22.68 -22.75 -4.88
C TYR A 492 24.21 -22.72 -5.06
N PRO A 493 25.00 -23.17 -4.04
CA PRO A 493 26.46 -23.21 -4.11
C PRO A 493 27.01 -24.11 -5.23
N ASP A 494 26.29 -25.16 -5.60
CA ASP A 494 26.60 -26.09 -6.70
C ASP A 494 26.29 -25.51 -8.10
N LYS A 495 25.99 -24.20 -8.17
CA LYS A 495 25.58 -23.46 -9.37
C LYS A 495 24.20 -23.86 -9.92
N ARG A 496 23.46 -24.75 -9.25
CA ARG A 496 22.06 -25.03 -9.59
C ARG A 496 21.24 -23.77 -9.39
N MET A 497 20.29 -23.49 -10.26
CA MET A 497 19.36 -22.38 -10.17
C MET A 497 17.92 -22.82 -10.41
N GLU A 498 17.00 -22.17 -9.72
CA GLU A 498 15.56 -22.33 -9.90
C GLU A 498 14.97 -20.95 -10.16
N ILE A 499 14.22 -20.80 -11.24
CA ILE A 499 13.65 -19.53 -11.65
C ILE A 499 12.13 -19.60 -11.44
N ALA A 500 11.61 -18.68 -10.61
CA ALA A 500 10.17 -18.46 -10.49
C ALA A 500 9.81 -17.30 -11.42
N TYR A 501 8.84 -17.55 -12.29
CA TYR A 501 8.37 -16.57 -13.27
C TYR A 501 7.19 -15.77 -12.72
N LYS A 502 7.03 -14.52 -13.15
CA LYS A 502 5.90 -13.68 -12.78
C LYS A 502 4.59 -14.12 -13.44
N ILE A 503 4.70 -14.70 -14.62
CA ILE A 503 3.57 -15.24 -15.39
C ILE A 503 3.78 -16.73 -15.42
N GLN A 504 3.12 -17.46 -14.50
CA GLN A 504 3.28 -18.91 -14.36
C GLN A 504 2.88 -19.66 -15.65
N ASP A 505 1.90 -19.14 -16.39
CA ASP A 505 1.37 -19.78 -17.60
C ASP A 505 2.12 -19.39 -18.88
N ILE A 506 3.28 -18.73 -18.84
CA ILE A 506 4.05 -18.44 -20.06
C ILE A 506 4.70 -19.72 -20.60
N PHE A 507 4.99 -20.66 -19.71
CA PHE A 507 5.79 -21.86 -20.02
C PHE A 507 5.03 -23.18 -19.80
N ASP A 508 3.77 -23.13 -19.31
CA ASP A 508 2.83 -24.22 -19.27
C ASP A 508 1.95 -24.17 -20.54
#